data_6e683d5fe06e02201c8d050358ad78af
#
_entry.id   6e683d5fe06e02201c8d050358ad78af
#
_cell.length_a   1.000
_cell.length_b   1.000
_cell.length_c   1.000
_cell.angle_alpha   90.00
_cell.angle_beta   90.00
_cell.angle_gamma   90.00
#
_symmetry.space_group_name_H-M   'P 1'
#
loop_
_entity.id
_entity.type
_entity.pdbx_description
1 polymer ?
#
loop_
_entity_poly.entity_id
_entity_poly.type
_entity_poly.pdbx_seq_one_letter_code
_entity_poly.pdbx_strand_id
1 'polypeptide(L)'
;RIDHLMGKIKLHDGDLTDSSSLIRIIGQVQPDEIYNLAAQSHVQVSFDVPEYSGDVDALGVLRILEACRILGLTRKTRVYQASTSELFGKVEEVPQRETTPFHPYSPYAVAKQYGFWIVKEYREAYGMFAVNGILFNHESERRGENFVTRKITLAAGRIAEGLQDHLELGNMDSLRDWGYA
;
A
#
# COMPACT_ATOMS: atom_id res chain seq x y z
N ARG A 1 1.29 -16.14 -1.19
CA ARG A 1 0.44 -15.79 -0.04
C ARG A 1 -1.02 -16.20 -0.22
N ILE A 2 -1.50 -16.26 -1.45
CA ILE A 2 -2.89 -16.65 -1.79
C ILE A 2 -2.98 -18.08 -2.33
N ASP A 3 -1.95 -18.88 -2.20
CA ASP A 3 -1.88 -20.25 -2.79
C ASP A 3 -3.06 -21.13 -2.36
N HIS A 4 -3.48 -21.00 -1.10
CA HIS A 4 -4.64 -21.72 -0.54
C HIS A 4 -6.01 -21.26 -1.11
N LEU A 5 -6.02 -20.14 -1.84
CA LEU A 5 -7.22 -19.59 -2.50
C LEU A 5 -7.23 -19.88 -4.01
N MET A 6 -6.16 -20.44 -4.56
CA MET A 6 -6.10 -20.80 -5.99
C MET A 6 -7.26 -21.72 -6.36
N GLY A 7 -7.95 -21.38 -7.43
CA GLY A 7 -9.17 -22.06 -7.86
C GLY A 7 -10.47 -21.65 -7.12
N LYS A 8 -10.38 -20.90 -6.01
CA LYS A 8 -11.53 -20.36 -5.27
C LYS A 8 -11.84 -18.90 -5.62
N ILE A 9 -10.87 -18.21 -6.21
CA ILE A 9 -10.98 -16.81 -6.64
C ILE A 9 -10.74 -16.72 -8.14
N LYS A 10 -11.33 -15.71 -8.77
CA LYS A 10 -11.07 -15.38 -10.17
C LYS A 10 -9.90 -14.39 -10.23
N LEU A 11 -8.82 -14.78 -10.91
CA LEU A 11 -7.68 -13.92 -11.13
C LEU A 11 -7.84 -13.14 -12.44
N HIS A 12 -7.36 -11.91 -12.44
CA HIS A 12 -7.27 -11.04 -13.62
C HIS A 12 -5.88 -10.43 -13.67
N ASP A 13 -5.29 -10.40 -14.87
CA ASP A 13 -4.04 -9.70 -15.11
C ASP A 13 -4.31 -8.22 -15.35
N GLY A 14 -3.73 -7.37 -14.52
CA GLY A 14 -3.87 -5.93 -14.56
C GLY A 14 -2.64 -5.23 -13.99
N ASP A 15 -2.43 -3.99 -14.40
CA ASP A 15 -1.33 -3.16 -13.93
C ASP A 15 -1.85 -1.77 -13.53
N LEU A 16 -1.41 -1.24 -12.39
CA LEU A 16 -1.78 0.11 -11.95
C LEU A 16 -1.24 1.21 -12.88
N THR A 17 -0.24 0.89 -13.71
CA THR A 17 0.28 1.82 -14.72
C THR A 17 -0.51 1.80 -16.02
N ASP A 18 -1.45 0.85 -16.20
CA ASP A 18 -2.28 0.69 -17.40
C ASP A 18 -3.77 0.95 -17.14
N SER A 19 -4.23 2.15 -17.48
CA SER A 19 -5.64 2.54 -17.36
C SER A 19 -6.58 1.64 -18.15
N SER A 20 -6.16 1.14 -19.32
CA SER A 20 -7.01 0.33 -20.20
C SER A 20 -7.31 -1.02 -19.57
N SER A 21 -6.31 -1.66 -18.98
CA SER A 21 -6.49 -2.94 -18.26
C SER A 21 -7.42 -2.77 -17.06
N LEU A 22 -7.25 -1.70 -16.29
CA LEU A 22 -8.09 -1.42 -15.11
C LEU A 22 -9.54 -1.16 -15.51
N ILE A 23 -9.80 -0.31 -16.52
CA ILE A 23 -11.15 -0.04 -17.02
C ILE A 23 -11.81 -1.34 -17.51
N ARG A 24 -11.08 -2.15 -18.27
CA ARG A 24 -11.57 -3.45 -18.76
C ARG A 24 -11.93 -4.40 -17.62
N ILE A 25 -11.04 -4.57 -16.63
CA ILE A 25 -11.25 -5.49 -15.51
C ILE A 25 -12.42 -5.02 -14.64
N ILE A 26 -12.42 -3.75 -14.22
CA ILE A 26 -13.47 -3.19 -13.38
C ILE A 26 -14.81 -3.21 -14.12
N GLY A 27 -14.82 -2.94 -15.44
CA GLY A 27 -15.99 -3.03 -16.28
C GLY A 27 -16.55 -4.44 -16.40
N GLN A 28 -15.71 -5.46 -16.47
CA GLN A 28 -16.11 -6.87 -16.50
C GLN A 28 -16.63 -7.38 -15.16
N VAL A 29 -15.99 -6.97 -14.07
CA VAL A 29 -16.31 -7.44 -12.71
C VAL A 29 -17.50 -6.68 -12.12
N GLN A 30 -17.65 -5.39 -12.41
CA GLN A 30 -18.66 -4.50 -11.83
C GLN A 30 -18.72 -4.62 -10.30
N PRO A 31 -17.57 -4.45 -9.59
CA PRO A 31 -17.47 -4.80 -8.19
C PRO A 31 -18.33 -3.90 -7.29
N ASP A 32 -18.79 -4.44 -6.18
CA ASP A 32 -19.43 -3.66 -5.11
C ASP A 32 -18.37 -3.03 -4.19
N GLU A 33 -17.21 -3.66 -4.08
CA GLU A 33 -16.09 -3.18 -3.24
C GLU A 33 -14.75 -3.38 -3.96
N ILE A 34 -13.86 -2.39 -3.84
CA ILE A 34 -12.47 -2.45 -4.29
C ILE A 34 -11.55 -2.19 -3.10
N TYR A 35 -10.65 -3.13 -2.83
CA TYR A 35 -9.58 -2.97 -1.85
C TYR A 35 -8.25 -2.82 -2.59
N ASN A 36 -7.82 -1.57 -2.78
CA ASN A 36 -6.54 -1.31 -3.44
C ASN A 36 -5.38 -1.45 -2.45
N LEU A 37 -4.74 -2.61 -2.49
CA LEU A 37 -3.54 -2.93 -1.70
C LEU A 37 -2.27 -2.93 -2.58
N ALA A 38 -2.42 -2.69 -3.88
CA ALA A 38 -1.31 -2.71 -4.82
C ALA A 38 -0.44 -1.45 -4.65
N ALA A 39 0.85 -1.64 -4.61
CA ALA A 39 1.85 -0.57 -4.49
C ALA A 39 3.28 -1.08 -4.78
N GLN A 40 4.16 -0.17 -5.17
CA GLN A 40 5.59 -0.35 -4.94
C GLN A 40 5.86 0.03 -3.48
N SER A 41 5.84 -0.94 -2.56
CA SER A 41 5.77 -0.69 -1.11
C SER A 41 7.12 -0.66 -0.39
N HIS A 42 8.23 -0.78 -1.10
CA HIS A 42 9.56 -0.77 -0.52
C HIS A 42 10.15 0.64 -0.54
N VAL A 43 10.23 1.28 0.64
CA VAL A 43 10.63 2.69 0.78
C VAL A 43 12.01 2.95 0.14
N GLN A 44 13.01 2.10 0.41
CA GLN A 44 14.35 2.28 -0.15
C GLN A 44 14.35 2.24 -1.69
N VAL A 45 13.61 1.30 -2.29
CA VAL A 45 13.49 1.18 -3.75
C VAL A 45 12.88 2.43 -4.39
N SER A 46 12.04 3.17 -3.65
CA SER A 46 11.44 4.41 -4.18
C SER A 46 12.49 5.52 -4.45
N PHE A 47 13.65 5.47 -3.79
CA PHE A 47 14.75 6.39 -4.10
C PHE A 47 15.49 6.00 -5.39
N ASP A 48 15.51 4.70 -5.71
CA ASP A 48 16.17 4.20 -6.91
C ASP A 48 15.27 4.37 -8.16
N VAL A 49 13.96 4.22 -8.00
CA VAL A 49 12.96 4.30 -9.09
C VAL A 49 11.78 5.22 -8.72
N PRO A 50 12.02 6.53 -8.49
CA PRO A 50 11.01 7.45 -7.98
C PRO A 50 9.85 7.68 -8.95
N GLU A 51 10.10 7.71 -10.25
CA GLU A 51 9.05 7.87 -11.29
C GLU A 51 8.09 6.68 -11.30
N TYR A 52 8.63 5.45 -11.26
CA TYR A 52 7.80 4.25 -11.19
C TYR A 52 6.97 4.21 -9.90
N SER A 53 7.57 4.57 -8.76
CA SER A 53 6.86 4.68 -7.49
C SER A 53 5.73 5.70 -7.56
N GLY A 54 5.95 6.86 -8.19
CA GLY A 54 4.93 7.86 -8.44
C GLY A 54 3.82 7.38 -9.36
N ASP A 55 4.17 6.69 -10.43
CA ASP A 55 3.20 6.18 -11.41
C ASP A 55 2.28 5.10 -10.79
N VAL A 56 2.86 4.15 -10.05
CA VAL A 56 2.10 3.08 -9.38
C VAL A 56 1.31 3.61 -8.18
N ASP A 57 1.99 4.31 -7.24
CA ASP A 57 1.45 4.58 -5.91
C ASP A 57 0.59 5.85 -5.85
N ALA A 58 0.77 6.76 -6.80
CA ALA A 58 -0.02 7.98 -6.93
C ALA A 58 -1.02 7.86 -8.09
N LEU A 59 -0.54 7.81 -9.33
CA LEU A 59 -1.40 7.79 -10.50
C LEU A 59 -2.20 6.49 -10.62
N GLY A 60 -1.68 5.36 -10.13
CA GLY A 60 -2.42 4.11 -10.08
C GLY A 60 -3.70 4.21 -9.25
N VAL A 61 -3.68 4.94 -8.13
CA VAL A 61 -4.87 5.23 -7.33
C VAL A 61 -5.89 6.03 -8.13
N LEU A 62 -5.43 7.11 -8.79
CA LEU A 62 -6.27 7.93 -9.66
C LEU A 62 -6.91 7.09 -10.76
N ARG A 63 -6.17 6.18 -11.40
CA ARG A 63 -6.68 5.30 -12.47
C ARG A 63 -7.82 4.40 -12.01
N ILE A 64 -7.75 3.85 -10.79
CA ILE A 64 -8.86 3.06 -10.23
C ILE A 64 -10.11 3.93 -10.02
N LEU A 65 -9.95 5.11 -9.44
CA LEU A 65 -11.06 6.04 -9.19
C LEU A 65 -11.68 6.51 -10.50
N GLU A 66 -10.86 6.86 -11.50
CA GLU A 66 -11.31 7.24 -12.84
C GLU A 66 -12.02 6.07 -13.56
N ALA A 67 -11.50 4.85 -13.44
CA ALA A 67 -12.19 3.69 -14.00
C ALA A 67 -13.61 3.55 -13.42
N CYS A 68 -13.78 3.70 -12.11
CA CYS A 68 -15.10 3.70 -11.47
C CYS A 68 -15.98 4.85 -11.98
N ARG A 69 -15.42 6.04 -12.15
CA ARG A 69 -16.15 7.22 -12.63
C ARG A 69 -16.59 7.03 -14.09
N ILE A 70 -15.69 6.63 -14.98
CA ILE A 70 -15.95 6.40 -16.41
C ILE A 70 -17.02 5.32 -16.60
N LEU A 71 -16.99 4.28 -15.79
CA LEU A 71 -17.95 3.17 -15.85
C LEU A 71 -19.29 3.45 -15.14
N GLY A 72 -19.48 4.65 -14.59
CA GLY A 72 -20.72 5.01 -13.89
C GLY A 72 -20.90 4.30 -12.54
N LEU A 73 -19.82 3.84 -11.90
CA LEU A 73 -19.84 3.05 -10.67
C LEU A 73 -19.74 3.89 -9.39
N THR A 74 -19.68 5.22 -9.50
CA THR A 74 -19.42 6.15 -8.37
C THR A 74 -20.40 5.99 -7.20
N ARG A 75 -21.64 5.55 -7.46
CA ARG A 75 -22.66 5.34 -6.43
C ARG A 75 -22.81 3.88 -5.99
N LYS A 76 -22.22 2.96 -6.76
CA LYS A 76 -22.28 1.52 -6.51
C LYS A 76 -21.07 1.03 -5.76
N THR A 77 -19.88 1.30 -6.31
CA THR A 77 -18.63 0.71 -5.84
C THR A 77 -18.03 1.49 -4.66
N ARG A 78 -17.76 0.79 -3.58
CA ARG A 78 -17.01 1.31 -2.43
C ARG A 78 -15.52 1.06 -2.64
N VAL A 79 -14.69 2.07 -2.41
CA VAL A 79 -13.24 1.98 -2.61
C VAL A 79 -12.52 2.15 -1.29
N TYR A 80 -11.73 1.15 -0.91
CA TYR A 80 -10.76 1.23 0.17
C TYR A 80 -9.35 1.37 -0.43
N GLN A 81 -8.66 2.46 -0.10
CA GLN A 81 -7.28 2.70 -0.45
C GLN A 81 -6.38 2.41 0.73
N ALA A 82 -5.46 1.45 0.59
CA ALA A 82 -4.39 1.27 1.55
C ALA A 82 -3.44 2.46 1.48
N SER A 83 -3.49 3.28 2.51
CA SER A 83 -2.53 4.35 2.73
C SER A 83 -1.43 3.87 3.69
N THR A 84 -0.69 4.75 4.32
CA THR A 84 0.51 4.36 5.08
C THR A 84 0.80 5.34 6.21
N SER A 85 1.38 4.86 7.31
CA SER A 85 1.95 5.71 8.36
C SER A 85 3.13 6.56 7.89
N GLU A 86 3.76 6.19 6.76
CA GLU A 86 4.84 6.98 6.15
C GLU A 86 4.38 8.38 5.68
N LEU A 87 3.06 8.64 5.62
CA LEU A 87 2.52 9.98 5.42
C LEU A 87 3.00 10.95 6.50
N PHE A 88 3.08 10.48 7.75
CA PHE A 88 3.55 11.27 8.87
C PHE A 88 5.06 11.55 8.80
N GLY A 89 5.83 10.66 8.19
CA GLY A 89 7.25 10.80 7.87
C GLY A 89 8.08 11.33 9.03
N LYS A 90 8.53 12.58 8.93
CA LYS A 90 9.16 13.30 10.03
C LYS A 90 8.09 13.80 11.00
N VAL A 91 7.67 12.91 11.91
CA VAL A 91 6.50 13.11 12.79
C VAL A 91 6.59 14.40 13.61
N GLU A 92 5.49 15.12 13.70
CA GLU A 92 5.37 16.39 14.43
C GLU A 92 4.76 16.20 15.84
N GLU A 93 4.05 15.06 16.06
CA GLU A 93 3.49 14.70 17.39
C GLU A 93 3.50 13.19 17.60
N VAL A 94 3.57 12.77 18.88
CA VAL A 94 3.51 11.37 19.33
C VAL A 94 2.53 11.28 20.50
N PRO A 95 1.52 10.40 20.45
CA PRO A 95 1.14 9.54 19.31
C PRO A 95 0.51 10.34 18.15
N GLN A 96 0.59 9.79 16.92
CA GLN A 96 -0.08 10.37 15.76
C GLN A 96 -1.59 10.18 15.84
N ARG A 97 -2.32 11.07 15.18
CA ARG A 97 -3.78 11.09 15.06
C ARG A 97 -4.17 11.40 13.62
N GLU A 98 -5.45 11.29 13.29
CA GLU A 98 -5.96 11.65 11.97
C GLU A 98 -5.77 13.14 11.63
N THR A 99 -5.57 13.99 12.66
CA THR A 99 -5.32 15.43 12.51
C THR A 99 -3.85 15.80 12.50
N THR A 100 -2.93 14.83 12.76
CA THR A 100 -1.49 15.08 12.71
C THR A 100 -1.08 15.47 11.30
N PRO A 101 -0.35 16.58 11.11
CA PRO A 101 0.12 17.00 9.80
C PRO A 101 0.98 15.93 9.13
N PHE A 102 0.80 15.79 7.82
CA PHE A 102 1.66 14.90 7.02
C PHE A 102 2.97 15.62 6.68
N HIS A 103 4.07 14.89 6.85
CA HIS A 103 5.40 15.35 6.50
C HIS A 103 6.18 14.21 5.83
N PRO A 104 5.75 13.77 4.60
CA PRO A 104 6.35 12.63 3.92
C PRO A 104 7.86 12.83 3.73
N TYR A 105 8.63 11.76 3.91
CA TYR A 105 10.09 11.83 3.92
C TYR A 105 10.75 10.81 2.99
N SER A 106 10.02 10.41 1.95
CA SER A 106 10.52 9.55 0.87
C SER A 106 9.67 9.73 -0.40
N PRO A 107 10.18 9.40 -1.60
CA PRO A 107 9.38 9.39 -2.84
C PRO A 107 8.13 8.52 -2.72
N TYR A 108 8.24 7.35 -2.07
CA TYR A 108 7.10 6.49 -1.73
C TYR A 108 6.03 7.25 -0.92
N ALA A 109 6.44 7.88 0.19
CA ALA A 109 5.51 8.59 1.06
C ALA A 109 4.82 9.77 0.35
N VAL A 110 5.54 10.50 -0.51
CA VAL A 110 4.98 11.59 -1.34
C VAL A 110 3.94 11.04 -2.32
N ALA A 111 4.24 9.92 -2.99
CA ALA A 111 3.30 9.27 -3.90
C ALA A 111 2.04 8.79 -3.17
N LYS A 112 2.19 8.18 -2.01
CA LYS A 112 1.07 7.74 -1.16
C LYS A 112 0.26 8.93 -0.61
N GLN A 113 0.90 10.08 -0.37
CA GLN A 113 0.19 11.31 0.02
C GLN A 113 -0.69 11.83 -1.13
N TYR A 114 -0.22 11.80 -2.37
CA TYR A 114 -1.08 12.09 -3.52
C TYR A 114 -2.30 11.15 -3.53
N GLY A 115 -2.06 9.83 -3.39
CA GLY A 115 -3.13 8.83 -3.33
C GLY A 115 -4.15 9.11 -2.23
N PHE A 116 -3.69 9.52 -1.04
CA PHE A 116 -4.57 9.92 0.07
C PHE A 116 -5.48 11.10 -0.30
N TRP A 117 -4.91 12.16 -0.86
CA TRP A 117 -5.66 13.36 -1.18
C TRP A 117 -6.60 13.18 -2.37
N ILE A 118 -6.20 12.42 -3.40
CA ILE A 118 -7.07 12.19 -4.55
C ILE A 118 -8.30 11.33 -4.18
N VAL A 119 -8.16 10.38 -3.25
CA VAL A 119 -9.29 9.63 -2.69
C VAL A 119 -10.27 10.56 -1.97
N LYS A 120 -9.75 11.49 -1.17
CA LYS A 120 -10.58 12.49 -0.49
C LYS A 120 -11.29 13.39 -1.50
N GLU A 121 -10.59 13.87 -2.52
CA GLU A 121 -11.15 14.71 -3.57
C GLU A 121 -12.29 14.00 -4.32
N TYR A 122 -12.11 12.72 -4.70
CA TYR A 122 -13.16 11.98 -5.40
C TYR A 122 -14.38 11.72 -4.53
N ARG A 123 -14.20 11.56 -3.23
CA ARG A 123 -15.30 11.48 -2.27
C ARG A 123 -16.11 12.77 -2.23
N GLU A 124 -15.42 13.91 -2.19
CA GLU A 124 -16.05 15.24 -2.07
C GLU A 124 -16.66 15.69 -3.39
N ALA A 125 -15.92 15.58 -4.50
CA ALA A 125 -16.35 16.06 -5.81
C ALA A 125 -17.41 15.18 -6.48
N TYR A 126 -17.29 13.86 -6.37
CA TYR A 126 -18.17 12.92 -7.08
C TYR A 126 -19.11 12.13 -6.17
N GLY A 127 -19.03 12.33 -4.87
CA GLY A 127 -19.83 11.61 -3.86
C GLY A 127 -19.56 10.10 -3.84
N MET A 128 -18.34 9.68 -4.20
CA MET A 128 -17.91 8.29 -4.11
C MET A 128 -17.77 7.87 -2.65
N PHE A 129 -18.13 6.62 -2.32
CA PHE A 129 -17.69 6.03 -1.07
C PHE A 129 -16.23 5.57 -1.26
N ALA A 130 -15.30 6.46 -0.96
CA ALA A 130 -13.87 6.19 -1.05
C ALA A 130 -13.18 6.58 0.28
N VAL A 131 -12.44 5.65 0.87
CA VAL A 131 -11.81 5.81 2.17
C VAL A 131 -10.33 5.44 2.14
N ASN A 132 -9.54 6.07 3.01
CA ASN A 132 -8.14 5.74 3.22
C ASN A 132 -7.97 5.01 4.55
N GLY A 133 -7.28 3.87 4.55
CA GLY A 133 -6.78 3.25 5.77
C GLY A 133 -5.32 3.66 5.99
N ILE A 134 -5.03 4.41 7.05
CA ILE A 134 -3.65 4.76 7.40
C ILE A 134 -3.03 3.57 8.13
N LEU A 135 -2.36 2.72 7.36
CA LEU A 135 -1.79 1.47 7.86
C LEU A 135 -0.39 1.72 8.44
N PHE A 136 -0.19 1.27 9.68
CA PHE A 136 1.12 1.12 10.28
C PHE A 136 1.75 -0.20 9.83
N ASN A 137 2.84 -0.63 10.46
CA ASN A 137 3.50 -1.87 10.06
C ASN A 137 2.62 -3.08 10.42
N HIS A 138 2.29 -3.91 9.44
CA HIS A 138 1.56 -5.16 9.62
C HIS A 138 2.47 -6.33 9.33
N GLU A 139 2.63 -7.19 10.31
CA GLU A 139 3.58 -8.28 10.29
C GLU A 139 2.89 -9.64 10.47
N SER A 140 3.44 -10.67 9.88
CA SER A 140 2.99 -12.06 10.05
C SER A 140 4.08 -13.01 9.55
N GLU A 141 3.89 -14.30 9.75
CA GLU A 141 4.76 -15.36 9.22
C GLU A 141 4.82 -15.36 7.67
N ARG A 142 3.88 -14.69 7.02
CA ARG A 142 3.82 -14.51 5.55
C ARG A 142 4.41 -13.19 5.06
N ARG A 143 5.03 -12.41 5.95
CA ARG A 143 5.70 -11.16 5.59
C ARG A 143 6.82 -11.42 4.60
N GLY A 144 7.03 -10.51 3.64
CA GLY A 144 8.15 -10.61 2.70
C GLY A 144 9.51 -10.61 3.42
N GLU A 145 10.46 -11.39 2.93
CA GLU A 145 11.75 -11.63 3.57
C GLU A 145 12.64 -10.39 3.69
N ASN A 146 12.40 -9.39 2.84
CA ASN A 146 13.12 -8.12 2.85
C ASN A 146 12.67 -7.16 3.97
N PHE A 147 11.55 -7.45 4.63
CA PHE A 147 11.06 -6.63 5.74
C PHE A 147 11.68 -7.06 7.06
N VAL A 148 11.92 -6.07 7.94
CA VAL A 148 12.76 -6.22 9.13
C VAL A 148 12.37 -7.39 10.03
N THR A 149 11.10 -7.58 10.35
CA THR A 149 10.63 -8.66 11.23
C THR A 149 10.90 -10.02 10.63
N ARG A 150 10.59 -10.22 9.34
CA ARG A 150 10.85 -11.49 8.65
C ARG A 150 12.36 -11.73 8.46
N LYS A 151 13.12 -10.68 8.16
CA LYS A 151 14.59 -10.74 8.10
C LYS A 151 15.17 -11.23 9.44
N ILE A 152 14.68 -10.69 10.57
CA ILE A 152 15.12 -11.09 11.91
C ILE A 152 14.77 -12.56 12.19
N THR A 153 13.53 -12.98 11.98
CA THR A 153 13.10 -14.35 12.29
C THR A 153 13.81 -15.40 11.45
N LEU A 154 14.05 -15.12 10.17
CA LEU A 154 14.84 -16.02 9.31
C LEU A 154 16.29 -16.09 9.73
N ALA A 155 16.92 -14.95 10.05
CA ALA A 155 18.30 -14.92 10.51
C ALA A 155 18.45 -15.64 11.85
N ALA A 156 17.55 -15.43 12.80
CA ALA A 156 17.57 -16.13 14.08
C ALA A 156 17.50 -17.66 13.92
N GLY A 157 16.61 -18.15 13.04
CA GLY A 157 16.55 -19.58 12.71
C GLY A 157 17.85 -20.10 12.08
N ARG A 158 18.42 -19.38 11.12
CA ARG A 158 19.68 -19.75 10.46
C ARG A 158 20.88 -19.74 11.42
N ILE A 159 20.94 -18.76 12.34
CA ILE A 159 21.96 -18.70 13.36
C ILE A 159 21.87 -19.89 14.31
N ALA A 160 20.66 -20.25 14.74
CA ALA A 160 20.43 -21.39 15.61
C ALA A 160 20.87 -22.73 14.97
N GLU A 161 20.71 -22.85 13.65
CA GLU A 161 21.13 -24.02 12.87
C GLU A 161 22.61 -23.96 12.40
N GLY A 162 23.36 -22.93 12.78
CA GLY A 162 24.76 -22.74 12.37
C GLY A 162 24.95 -22.41 10.88
N LEU A 163 23.91 -21.93 10.21
CA LEU A 163 23.92 -21.58 8.78
C LEU A 163 24.30 -20.11 8.54
N GLN A 164 24.33 -19.31 9.60
CA GLN A 164 24.64 -17.88 9.57
C GLN A 164 25.27 -17.46 10.90
N ASP A 165 26.26 -16.59 10.88
CA ASP A 165 26.97 -16.18 12.10
C ASP A 165 26.35 -14.97 12.79
N HIS A 166 25.81 -14.02 12.01
CA HIS A 166 25.26 -12.77 12.54
C HIS A 166 24.17 -12.19 11.63
N LEU A 167 23.46 -11.18 12.12
CA LEU A 167 22.49 -10.39 11.39
C LEU A 167 22.88 -8.93 11.43
N GLU A 168 22.98 -8.30 10.25
CA GLU A 168 23.17 -6.86 10.13
C GLU A 168 21.81 -6.15 10.05
N LEU A 169 21.59 -5.21 10.94
CA LEU A 169 20.43 -4.33 10.98
C LEU A 169 20.89 -2.86 10.86
N GLY A 170 19.99 -2.01 10.35
CA GLY A 170 20.22 -0.57 10.27
C GLY A 170 20.03 0.12 11.63
N ASN A 171 19.24 1.21 11.65
CA ASN A 171 18.98 1.96 12.88
C ASN A 171 18.17 1.14 13.88
N MET A 172 18.81 0.79 15.00
CA MET A 172 18.20 0.00 16.08
C MET A 172 17.29 0.82 17.00
N ASP A 173 17.41 2.16 16.99
CA ASP A 173 16.65 3.07 17.85
C ASP A 173 15.33 3.52 17.22
N SER A 174 15.01 3.01 16.02
CA SER A 174 13.77 3.36 15.32
C SER A 174 12.55 2.78 16.05
N LEU A 175 11.67 3.66 16.50
CA LEU A 175 10.37 3.26 17.05
C LEU A 175 9.40 2.91 15.92
N ARG A 176 8.63 1.84 16.12
CA ARG A 176 7.60 1.37 15.18
C ARG A 176 6.38 0.85 15.94
N ASP A 177 5.22 1.04 15.33
CA ASP A 177 3.97 0.43 15.78
C ASP A 177 3.69 -0.80 14.89
N TRP A 178 3.75 -1.99 15.45
CA TRP A 178 3.57 -3.25 14.73
C TRP A 178 2.25 -3.92 15.10
N GLY A 179 1.41 -4.16 14.08
CA GLY A 179 0.22 -4.97 14.18
C GLY A 179 0.43 -6.36 13.55
N TYR A 180 -0.44 -7.29 13.89
CA TYR A 180 -0.50 -8.61 13.24
C TYR A 180 -1.48 -8.56 12.06
N ALA A 181 -1.12 -9.16 10.90
CA ALA A 181 -1.93 -9.23 9.67
C ALA A 181 -2.46 -10.63 9.40
#